data_12743002a58b24d0cc25e0b2b51a68c8
#
_entry.id   12743002a58b24d0cc25e0b2b51a68c8
#
_cell.length_a   1.000
_cell.length_b   1.000
_cell.length_c   1.000
_cell.angle_alpha   90.00
_cell.angle_beta   90.00
_cell.angle_gamma   90.00
#
_symmetry.space_group_name_H-M   'P 1'
#
loop_
_entity.id
_entity.type
_entity.pdbx_description
1 polymer ?
#
loop_
_entity_poly.entity_id
_entity_poly.type
_entity_poly.pdbx_seq_one_letter_code
_entity_poly.pdbx_strand_id
1 'polypeptide(L)' 'MVAFKKNLHIGHMIQAELERQGRSASWLAKSIFCERSNIYKLFNRESISVDQLMRISEVMDHDFLKDCYED' A
#
# COMPACT_ATOMS: atom_id res chain seq x y z
N MET A 1 2.86 24.50 -1.74
CA MET A 1 3.83 23.63 -1.04
C MET A 1 3.17 22.31 -0.71
N VAL A 2 3.86 21.20 -0.97
CA VAL A 2 3.34 19.87 -0.66
C VAL A 2 3.92 19.41 0.67
N ALA A 3 3.07 18.84 1.53
CA ALA A 3 3.48 18.33 2.83
C ALA A 3 2.89 16.91 3.04
N PHE A 4 3.54 16.12 3.90
CA PHE A 4 3.01 14.83 4.26
C PHE A 4 1.72 14.97 5.06
N LYS A 5 0.75 14.10 4.77
CA LYS A 5 -0.51 14.06 5.51
C LYS A 5 -0.24 13.60 6.95
N LYS A 6 -0.99 14.17 7.88
CA LYS A 6 -0.99 13.72 9.28
C LYS A 6 -1.87 12.49 9.40
N ASN A 7 -1.59 11.65 10.40
CA ASN A 7 -2.38 10.44 10.69
C ASN A 7 -2.40 9.45 9.53
N LEU A 8 -1.32 9.44 8.76
CA LEU A 8 -1.18 8.53 7.62
C LEU A 8 -0.96 7.10 8.12
N HIS A 9 -1.71 6.14 7.57
CA HIS A 9 -1.54 4.72 7.83
C HIS A 9 -1.42 3.99 6.50
N ILE A 10 -0.20 3.66 6.12
CA ILE A 10 0.10 3.08 4.81
C ILE A 10 -0.61 1.74 4.61
N GLY A 11 -0.60 0.89 5.63
CA GLY A 11 -1.27 -0.42 5.53
C GLY A 11 -2.75 -0.30 5.22
N HIS A 12 -3.44 0.63 5.86
CA HIS A 12 -4.86 0.87 5.59
C HIS A 12 -5.09 1.44 4.19
N MET A 13 -4.18 2.29 3.72
CA MET A 13 -4.28 2.85 2.37
C MET A 13 -4.18 1.75 1.31
N ILE A 14 -3.25 0.82 1.49
CA ILE A 14 -3.06 -0.31 0.58
C ILE A 14 -4.29 -1.21 0.61
N GLN A 15 -4.81 -1.51 1.80
CA GLN A 15 -6.01 -2.34 1.96
C GLN A 15 -7.21 -1.70 1.27
N ALA A 16 -7.41 -0.40 1.48
CA ALA A 16 -8.53 0.32 0.86
C ALA A 16 -8.43 0.30 -0.67
N GLU A 17 -7.24 0.46 -1.21
CA GLU A 17 -7.05 0.44 -2.66
C GLU A 17 -7.29 -0.95 -3.23
N LEU A 18 -6.88 -2.02 -2.53
CA LEU A 18 -7.18 -3.39 -2.94
C LEU A 18 -8.70 -3.61 -3.03
N GLU A 19 -9.42 -3.15 -2.02
CA GLU A 19 -10.89 -3.25 -2.00
C GLU A 19 -11.52 -2.47 -3.16
N ARG A 20 -11.03 -1.26 -3.40
CA ARG A 20 -11.53 -0.43 -4.50
C ARG A 20 -11.32 -1.12 -5.85
N GLN A 21 -10.19 -1.80 -6.02
CA GLN A 21 -9.88 -2.51 -7.27
C GLN A 21 -10.53 -3.89 -7.36
N GLY A 22 -11.20 -4.34 -6.29
CA GLY A 22 -11.79 -5.68 -6.25
C GLY A 22 -10.76 -6.79 -6.21
N ARG A 23 -9.58 -6.52 -5.63
CA ARG A 23 -8.48 -7.49 -5.57
C ARG A 23 -8.28 -7.99 -4.14
N SER A 24 -7.78 -9.23 -4.01
CA SER A 24 -7.59 -9.87 -2.71
C SER A 24 -6.16 -9.73 -2.20
N ALA A 25 -5.98 -9.99 -0.88
CA ALA A 25 -4.65 -10.08 -0.28
C ALA A 25 -3.83 -11.18 -0.96
N SER A 26 -4.45 -12.28 -1.35
CA SER A 26 -3.78 -13.37 -2.08
C SER A 26 -3.23 -12.90 -3.43
N TRP A 27 -4.00 -12.07 -4.13
CA TRP A 27 -3.54 -11.49 -5.40
C TRP A 27 -2.28 -10.65 -5.18
N LEU A 28 -2.31 -9.77 -4.17
CA LEU A 28 -1.15 -8.92 -3.88
C LEU A 28 0.07 -9.75 -3.48
N ALA A 29 -0.12 -10.76 -2.63
CA ALA A 29 0.96 -11.64 -2.20
C ALA A 29 1.65 -12.30 -3.39
N LYS A 30 0.88 -12.81 -4.34
CA LYS A 30 1.43 -13.41 -5.56
C LYS A 30 2.15 -12.39 -6.42
N SER A 31 1.62 -11.19 -6.51
CA SER A 31 2.17 -10.12 -7.36
C SER A 31 3.53 -9.64 -6.88
N ILE A 32 3.78 -9.67 -5.57
CA ILE A 32 5.06 -9.22 -5.00
C ILE A 32 5.87 -10.36 -4.40
N PHE A 33 5.50 -11.61 -4.73
CA PHE A 33 6.24 -12.83 -4.37
C PHE A 33 6.45 -13.01 -2.87
N CYS A 34 5.37 -12.86 -2.10
CA CYS A 34 5.39 -13.13 -0.67
C CYS A 34 4.18 -13.98 -0.26
N GLU A 35 4.13 -14.35 1.02
CA GLU A 35 3.01 -15.12 1.55
C GLU A 35 1.85 -14.21 1.93
N ARG A 36 0.63 -14.74 1.86
CA ARG A 36 -0.59 -14.00 2.21
C ARG A 36 -0.53 -13.46 3.64
N SER A 37 0.04 -14.24 4.58
CA SER A 37 0.17 -13.80 5.97
C SER A 37 0.99 -12.51 6.09
N ASN A 38 1.97 -12.32 5.21
CA ASN A 38 2.78 -11.11 5.19
C ASN A 38 1.95 -9.89 4.75
N ILE A 39 0.97 -10.11 3.87
CA ILE A 39 0.08 -9.02 3.45
C ILE A 39 -0.82 -8.57 4.59
N TYR A 40 -1.34 -9.51 5.39
CA TYR A 40 -2.14 -9.14 6.55
C TYR A 40 -1.32 -8.38 7.59
N LYS A 41 -0.05 -8.74 7.79
CA LYS A 41 0.87 -7.99 8.65
C LYS A 41 1.10 -6.58 8.09
N LEU A 42 1.23 -6.48 6.77
CA LEU A 42 1.41 -5.21 6.07
C LEU A 42 0.24 -4.27 6.33
N PHE A 43 -0.99 -4.77 6.30
CA PHE A 43 -2.19 -3.95 6.53
C PHE A 43 -2.18 -3.28 7.90
N ASN A 44 -1.47 -3.84 8.88
CA ASN A 44 -1.38 -3.31 10.23
C ASN A 44 -0.20 -2.36 10.44
N ARG A 45 0.59 -2.11 9.40
CA ARG A 45 1.77 -1.24 9.51
C ARG A 45 1.42 0.19 9.15
N GLU A 46 1.81 1.13 10.01
CA GLU A 46 1.62 2.55 9.75
C GLU A 46 2.57 3.05 8.65
N SER A 47 3.75 2.46 8.56
CA SER A 47 4.74 2.83 7.56
C SER A 47 5.48 1.61 7.03
N ILE A 48 5.98 1.71 5.82
CA ILE A 48 6.81 0.67 5.18
C ILE A 48 7.97 1.37 4.47
N SER A 49 8.94 0.59 4.00
CA SER A 49 10.05 1.16 3.25
C SER A 49 9.56 1.75 1.92
N VAL A 50 10.27 2.76 1.42
CA VAL A 50 9.96 3.36 0.12
C VAL A 50 10.05 2.33 -0.99
N ASP A 51 11.06 1.46 -0.96
CA ASP A 51 11.23 0.41 -1.97
C ASP A 51 10.02 -0.51 -2.02
N GLN A 52 9.51 -0.92 -0.87
CA GLN A 52 8.34 -1.80 -0.79
C GLN A 52 7.09 -1.07 -1.29
N LEU A 53 6.93 0.19 -0.89
CA LEU A 53 5.79 1.00 -1.33
C LEU A 53 5.81 1.20 -2.85
N MET A 54 6.98 1.45 -3.43
CA MET A 54 7.11 1.60 -4.87
C MET A 54 6.76 0.32 -5.61
N ARG A 55 7.19 -0.83 -5.10
CA ARG A 55 6.86 -2.13 -5.69
C ARG A 55 5.35 -2.38 -5.67
N ILE A 56 4.70 -2.10 -4.55
CA ILE A 56 3.25 -2.26 -4.41
C ILE A 56 2.53 -1.29 -5.34
N SER A 57 2.99 -0.04 -5.42
CA SER A 57 2.42 0.95 -6.33
C SER A 57 2.47 0.49 -7.78
N GLU A 58 3.57 -0.12 -8.15
CA GLU A 58 3.79 -0.62 -9.51
C GLU A 58 2.82 -1.75 -9.85
N VAL A 59 2.71 -2.76 -8.99
CA VAL A 59 1.84 -3.91 -9.27
C VAL A 59 0.35 -3.56 -9.18
N MET A 60 -0.01 -2.55 -8.39
CA MET A 60 -1.38 -2.09 -8.25
C MET A 60 -1.74 -0.97 -9.23
N ASP A 61 -0.76 -0.49 -9.99
CA ASP A 61 -0.93 0.64 -10.91
C ASP A 61 -1.58 1.84 -10.21
N HIS A 62 -1.09 2.15 -9.01
CA HIS A 62 -1.60 3.25 -8.20
C HIS A 62 -0.43 3.93 -7.48
N ASP A 63 -0.38 5.25 -7.53
CA ASP A 63 0.70 6.03 -6.93
C ASP A 63 0.40 6.33 -5.46
N PHE A 64 0.81 5.44 -4.56
CA PHE A 64 0.63 5.62 -3.12
C PHE A 64 1.49 6.76 -2.57
N LEU A 65 2.62 7.06 -3.20
CA LEU A 65 3.45 8.19 -2.76
C LEU A 65 2.70 9.51 -2.90
N LYS A 66 1.94 9.65 -3.98
CA LYS A 66 1.12 10.83 -4.19
C LYS A 66 0.07 10.97 -3.08
N ASP A 67 -0.50 9.85 -2.64
CA ASP A 67 -1.51 9.86 -1.58
C ASP A 67 -0.95 10.25 -0.23
N CYS A 68 0.38 10.20 -0.04
CA CYS A 68 1.03 10.56 1.21
C CYS A 68 1.18 12.07 1.39
N TYR A 69 0.92 12.87 0.37
CA TYR A 69 1.10 14.32 0.41
C TYR A 69 -0.22 15.05 0.41
N GLU A 70 -0.21 16.22 1.07
CA GLU A 70 -1.31 17.18 1.01
C GLU A 70 -0.95 18.28 0.01
N ASP A 71 -1.93 18.71 -0.74
CA ASP A 71 -1.80 19.87 -1.63
C ASP A 71 -2.13 21.17 -0.89
#